data_ba77b643426360822495fcf89fd0cb4b
#
_entry.id   ba77b643426360822495fcf89fd0cb4b
#
_cell.length_a   1.000
_cell.length_b   1.000
_cell.length_c   1.000
_cell.angle_alpha   90.00
_cell.angle_beta   90.00
_cell.angle_gamma   90.00
#
_symmetry.space_group_name_H-M   'P 1'
#
loop_
_entity.id
_entity.type
_entity.pdbx_description
1 polymer ?
#
loop_
_entity_poly.entity_id
_entity_poly.type
_entity_poly.pdbx_seq_one_letter_code
_entity_poly.pdbx_strand_id
1 'polypeptide(L)'
;NDKVIVDSKNHEVLTPKEIIAVSSQIGASIIALELGYDNLKDNYHNFGFTKPISINFPSSNFGYMNIKESVIDKELASLGYGYGITISPFQIASAYSVFANKGIYKDFTLIKSDQVTSRNIISSESAEYVLDALKKAVQDGTAVAANLKGFSVGGKTGTAHKIRQGSGYAEDLYIASFAGITPIGDESLTIFVSINNPGLNSYTGGSVAAPVFAKIAENSLNHLGYFEDEWPRKHFEY
;
A
#
# COMPACT_ATOMS: atom_id res chain seq x y z
N ASN A 1 -15.22 8.42 -25.63
CA ASN A 1 -15.43 7.04 -25.21
C ASN A 1 -15.54 6.99 -23.69
N ASP A 2 -16.74 6.72 -23.20
CA ASP A 2 -17.01 6.58 -21.78
C ASP A 2 -16.36 5.28 -21.28
N LYS A 3 -15.30 5.41 -20.49
CA LYS A 3 -14.65 4.25 -19.87
C LYS A 3 -15.48 3.83 -18.66
N VAL A 4 -16.08 2.66 -18.73
CA VAL A 4 -16.83 2.07 -17.61
C VAL A 4 -15.79 1.45 -16.65
N ILE A 5 -15.91 1.79 -15.36
CA ILE A 5 -15.13 1.17 -14.28
C ILE A 5 -15.89 -0.08 -13.86
N VAL A 6 -15.20 -1.21 -13.78
CA VAL A 6 -15.77 -2.50 -13.39
C VAL A 6 -14.91 -3.17 -12.33
N ASP A 7 -15.54 -3.84 -11.39
CA ASP A 7 -14.88 -4.70 -10.43
C ASP A 7 -14.68 -6.12 -11.00
N SER A 8 -13.70 -6.85 -10.49
CA SER A 8 -13.43 -8.23 -10.90
C SER A 8 -14.56 -9.19 -10.54
N LYS A 9 -15.37 -8.83 -9.54
CA LYS A 9 -16.58 -9.54 -9.12
C LYS A 9 -17.69 -8.53 -8.89
N ASN A 10 -18.93 -8.96 -9.08
CA ASN A 10 -20.08 -8.11 -8.78
C ASN A 10 -20.34 -8.09 -7.27
N HIS A 11 -20.53 -6.90 -6.70
CA HIS A 11 -20.84 -6.68 -5.29
C HIS A 11 -22.09 -5.80 -5.19
N GLU A 12 -23.02 -6.12 -4.29
CA GLU A 12 -24.25 -5.34 -4.11
C GLU A 12 -23.98 -4.09 -3.26
N VAL A 13 -23.51 -4.29 -2.03
CA VAL A 13 -23.16 -3.23 -1.07
C VAL A 13 -21.86 -3.60 -0.37
N LEU A 14 -20.95 -2.65 -0.28
CA LEU A 14 -19.67 -2.81 0.42
C LEU A 14 -19.48 -1.70 1.44
N THR A 15 -19.03 -2.07 2.64
CA THR A 15 -18.47 -1.11 3.60
C THR A 15 -17.09 -0.64 3.14
N PRO A 16 -16.56 0.51 3.63
CA PRO A 16 -15.21 0.96 3.29
C PRO A 16 -14.12 -0.08 3.59
N LYS A 17 -14.24 -0.87 4.66
CA LYS A 17 -13.32 -1.98 4.94
C LYS A 17 -13.37 -3.06 3.86
N GLU A 18 -14.55 -3.40 3.39
CA GLU A 18 -14.73 -4.39 2.32
C GLU A 18 -14.24 -3.88 0.97
N ILE A 19 -14.43 -2.60 0.65
CA ILE A 19 -13.87 -1.97 -0.55
C ILE A 19 -12.35 -2.21 -0.62
N ILE A 20 -11.64 -2.01 0.51
CA ILE A 20 -10.20 -2.27 0.60
C ILE A 20 -9.92 -3.78 0.46
N ALA A 21 -10.64 -4.62 1.19
CA ALA A 21 -10.39 -6.07 1.25
C ALA A 21 -10.57 -6.77 -0.10
N VAL A 22 -11.65 -6.46 -0.82
CA VAL A 22 -11.95 -7.05 -2.14
C VAL A 22 -11.33 -6.29 -3.30
N SER A 23 -10.72 -5.12 -3.00
CA SER A 23 -10.12 -4.24 -4.02
C SER A 23 -11.12 -3.70 -5.04
N SER A 24 -12.28 -3.21 -4.56
CA SER A 24 -13.31 -2.60 -5.42
C SER A 24 -12.81 -1.28 -6.01
N GLN A 25 -12.67 -1.23 -7.34
CA GLN A 25 -12.33 0.00 -8.06
C GLN A 25 -13.52 0.96 -8.08
N ILE A 26 -14.73 0.42 -8.19
CA ILE A 26 -15.98 1.21 -8.16
C ILE A 26 -16.10 1.90 -6.79
N GLY A 27 -15.97 1.15 -5.69
CA GLY A 27 -16.06 1.71 -4.35
C GLY A 27 -14.99 2.77 -4.07
N ALA A 28 -13.74 2.52 -4.46
CA ALA A 28 -12.66 3.49 -4.34
C ALA A 28 -12.88 4.76 -5.17
N SER A 29 -13.45 4.62 -6.39
CA SER A 29 -13.82 5.75 -7.24
C SER A 29 -14.92 6.62 -6.62
N ILE A 30 -15.95 6.01 -6.04
CA ILE A 30 -17.04 6.74 -5.37
C ILE A 30 -16.48 7.54 -4.19
N ILE A 31 -15.65 6.92 -3.35
CA ILE A 31 -15.00 7.61 -2.21
C ILE A 31 -14.16 8.79 -2.71
N ALA A 32 -13.38 8.62 -3.78
CA ALA A 32 -12.57 9.71 -4.33
C ALA A 32 -13.42 10.88 -4.87
N LEU A 33 -14.52 10.58 -5.54
CA LEU A 33 -15.45 11.59 -6.05
C LEU A 33 -16.13 12.34 -4.91
N GLU A 34 -16.57 11.65 -3.85
CA GLU A 34 -17.18 12.29 -2.67
C GLU A 34 -16.17 13.12 -1.89
N LEU A 35 -14.92 12.65 -1.76
CA LEU A 35 -13.84 13.36 -1.09
C LEU A 35 -13.46 14.66 -1.82
N GLY A 36 -13.51 14.64 -3.14
CA GLY A 36 -13.09 15.72 -4.01
C GLY A 36 -11.57 15.81 -4.20
N TYR A 37 -11.17 16.50 -5.27
CA TYR A 37 -9.75 16.53 -5.69
C TYR A 37 -8.82 17.18 -4.67
N ASP A 38 -9.21 18.31 -4.07
CA ASP A 38 -8.34 19.03 -3.13
C ASP A 38 -8.05 18.19 -1.88
N ASN A 39 -9.06 17.57 -1.29
CA ASN A 39 -8.88 16.69 -0.13
C ASN A 39 -8.05 15.45 -0.48
N LEU A 40 -8.25 14.86 -1.66
CA LEU A 40 -7.47 13.71 -2.12
C LEU A 40 -6.01 14.09 -2.33
N LYS A 41 -5.75 15.23 -2.95
CA LYS A 41 -4.40 15.79 -3.17
C LYS A 41 -3.68 16.07 -1.85
N ASP A 42 -4.37 16.68 -0.89
CA ASP A 42 -3.82 16.98 0.44
C ASP A 42 -3.48 15.69 1.21
N ASN A 43 -4.34 14.68 1.11
CA ASN A 43 -4.03 13.35 1.67
C ASN A 43 -2.80 12.74 1.03
N TYR A 44 -2.68 12.73 -0.30
CA TYR A 44 -1.48 12.24 -0.98
C TYR A 44 -0.22 13.01 -0.56
N HIS A 45 -0.33 14.32 -0.36
CA HIS A 45 0.77 15.15 0.13
C HIS A 45 1.16 14.76 1.57
N ASN A 46 0.18 14.59 2.46
CA ASN A 46 0.42 14.23 3.85
C ASN A 46 1.07 12.84 4.00
N PHE A 47 0.67 11.87 3.16
CA PHE A 47 1.29 10.55 3.09
C PHE A 47 2.66 10.54 2.37
N GLY A 48 3.15 11.68 1.88
CA GLY A 48 4.48 11.81 1.31
C GLY A 48 4.59 11.46 -0.18
N PHE A 49 3.47 11.24 -0.90
CA PHE A 49 3.51 10.83 -2.30
C PHE A 49 3.89 11.95 -3.28
N THR A 50 3.77 13.20 -2.86
CA THR A 50 4.11 14.37 -3.69
C THR A 50 5.45 14.99 -3.33
N LYS A 51 6.18 14.40 -2.38
CA LYS A 51 7.47 14.89 -1.89
C LYS A 51 8.58 13.86 -2.11
N PRO A 52 9.81 14.32 -2.41
CA PRO A 52 10.97 13.44 -2.31
C PRO A 52 11.11 12.89 -0.89
N ILE A 53 11.47 11.62 -0.76
CA ILE A 53 11.92 11.10 0.52
C ILE A 53 13.33 11.62 0.75
N SER A 54 13.54 12.28 1.89
CA SER A 54 14.88 12.74 2.30
C SER A 54 15.70 11.55 2.80
N ILE A 55 16.23 10.77 1.87
CA ILE A 55 17.25 9.77 2.15
C ILE A 55 18.56 10.32 1.62
N ASN A 56 19.57 10.45 2.45
CA ASN A 56 20.93 10.77 2.03
C ASN A 56 21.55 9.59 1.27
N PHE A 57 20.89 9.16 0.20
CA PHE A 57 21.33 8.07 -0.66
C PHE A 57 21.44 8.55 -2.11
N PRO A 58 22.57 8.33 -2.79
CA PRO A 58 22.74 8.71 -4.18
C PRO A 58 21.67 8.09 -5.07
N SER A 59 21.13 8.88 -6.00
CA SER A 59 20.13 8.41 -6.99
C SER A 59 18.80 7.94 -6.42
N SER A 60 18.36 8.48 -5.29
CA SER A 60 17.01 8.22 -4.81
C SER A 60 15.99 8.86 -5.76
N ASN A 61 15.35 8.02 -6.57
CA ASN A 61 14.20 8.44 -7.37
C ASN A 61 12.96 8.44 -6.50
N PHE A 62 12.19 9.50 -6.59
CA PHE A 62 10.89 9.61 -5.93
C PHE A 62 9.78 9.63 -6.97
N GLY A 63 8.61 9.21 -6.54
CA GLY A 63 7.43 9.19 -7.37
C GLY A 63 7.00 10.60 -7.77
N TYR A 64 6.19 10.65 -8.78
CA TYR A 64 5.69 11.87 -9.36
C TYR A 64 4.16 11.83 -9.45
N MET A 65 3.54 12.87 -8.94
CA MET A 65 2.13 13.14 -9.17
C MET A 65 2.02 14.43 -9.97
N ASN A 66 1.41 14.37 -11.14
CA ASN A 66 1.12 15.57 -11.90
C ASN A 66 -0.02 16.33 -11.21
N ILE A 67 0.35 17.26 -10.34
CA ILE A 67 -0.62 18.11 -9.63
C ILE A 67 -1.14 19.13 -10.65
N LYS A 68 -2.41 18.99 -11.00
CA LYS A 68 -3.15 19.94 -11.83
C LYS A 68 -3.88 20.93 -10.93
N GLU A 69 -4.28 22.07 -11.48
CA GLU A 69 -5.17 23.01 -10.78
C GLU A 69 -6.57 22.42 -10.58
N SER A 70 -7.03 21.65 -11.58
CA SER A 70 -8.29 20.91 -11.51
C SER A 70 -8.19 19.60 -12.29
N VAL A 71 -9.03 18.64 -11.94
CA VAL A 71 -9.19 17.37 -12.65
C VAL A 71 -10.68 17.14 -12.93
N ILE A 72 -10.96 16.47 -14.04
CA ILE A 72 -12.33 16.01 -14.33
C ILE A 72 -12.67 14.76 -13.50
N ASP A 73 -13.95 14.50 -13.28
CA ASP A 73 -14.43 13.37 -12.46
C ASP A 73 -13.83 12.03 -12.85
N LYS A 74 -13.60 11.79 -14.14
CA LYS A 74 -12.96 10.57 -14.63
C LYS A 74 -11.52 10.41 -14.17
N GLU A 75 -10.74 11.50 -14.12
CA GLU A 75 -9.37 11.49 -13.61
C GLU A 75 -9.38 11.31 -12.11
N LEU A 76 -10.28 12.01 -11.40
CA LEU A 76 -10.44 11.90 -9.94
C LEU A 76 -10.84 10.47 -9.53
N ALA A 77 -11.81 9.87 -10.21
CA ALA A 77 -12.20 8.48 -10.00
C ALA A 77 -11.02 7.52 -10.20
N SER A 78 -10.18 7.77 -11.23
CA SER A 78 -9.00 6.95 -11.52
C SER A 78 -7.91 7.09 -10.45
N LEU A 79 -7.71 8.28 -9.91
CA LEU A 79 -6.81 8.52 -8.78
C LEU A 79 -7.25 7.72 -7.54
N GLY A 80 -8.55 7.58 -7.31
CA GLY A 80 -9.09 6.84 -6.17
C GLY A 80 -8.64 5.37 -6.08
N TYR A 81 -8.38 4.71 -7.20
CA TYR A 81 -7.86 3.34 -7.22
C TYR A 81 -6.41 3.23 -7.73
N GLY A 82 -5.68 4.38 -7.76
CA GLY A 82 -4.21 4.38 -7.90
C GLY A 82 -3.69 4.57 -9.32
N TYR A 83 -4.50 4.97 -10.30
CA TYR A 83 -4.01 5.38 -11.62
C TYR A 83 -3.75 6.89 -11.65
N GLY A 84 -2.82 7.32 -12.52
CA GLY A 84 -2.47 8.74 -12.67
C GLY A 84 -1.40 9.25 -11.69
N ILE A 85 -0.83 8.36 -10.87
CA ILE A 85 0.24 8.67 -9.92
C ILE A 85 1.37 7.65 -10.08
N THR A 86 2.61 8.11 -10.00
CA THR A 86 3.81 7.27 -9.93
C THR A 86 4.41 7.42 -8.54
N ILE A 87 4.63 6.30 -7.84
CA ILE A 87 5.10 6.27 -6.46
C ILE A 87 6.32 5.36 -6.37
N SER A 88 7.35 5.80 -5.65
CA SER A 88 8.52 4.95 -5.41
C SER A 88 8.23 3.88 -4.34
N PRO A 89 8.95 2.74 -4.35
CA PRO A 89 8.84 1.72 -3.31
C PRO A 89 8.99 2.26 -1.89
N PHE A 90 9.92 3.18 -1.68
CA PHE A 90 10.13 3.81 -0.37
C PHE A 90 8.94 4.66 0.07
N GLN A 91 8.33 5.43 -0.84
CA GLN A 91 7.14 6.22 -0.50
C GLN A 91 5.97 5.33 -0.09
N ILE A 92 5.76 4.19 -0.76
CA ILE A 92 4.72 3.23 -0.38
C ILE A 92 5.01 2.62 0.99
N ALA A 93 6.24 2.15 1.24
CA ALA A 93 6.61 1.58 2.53
C ALA A 93 6.45 2.61 3.66
N SER A 94 6.88 3.86 3.46
CA SER A 94 6.70 4.94 4.42
C SER A 94 5.22 5.27 4.68
N ALA A 95 4.38 5.28 3.65
CA ALA A 95 2.96 5.51 3.80
C ALA A 95 2.26 4.39 4.59
N TYR A 96 2.63 3.13 4.34
CA TYR A 96 2.09 2.00 5.10
C TYR A 96 2.56 2.00 6.55
N SER A 97 3.78 2.47 6.83
CA SER A 97 4.28 2.59 8.22
C SER A 97 3.44 3.54 9.07
N VAL A 98 2.71 4.48 8.47
CA VAL A 98 1.79 5.37 9.18
C VAL A 98 0.71 4.58 9.91
N PHE A 99 0.17 3.55 9.28
CA PHE A 99 -0.85 2.70 9.89
C PHE A 99 -0.27 1.89 11.05
N ALA A 100 0.95 1.35 10.90
CA ALA A 100 1.66 0.66 11.96
C ALA A 100 2.01 1.61 13.14
N ASN A 101 2.29 2.88 12.85
CA ASN A 101 2.64 3.90 13.82
C ASN A 101 1.42 4.70 14.33
N LYS A 102 0.22 4.13 14.36
CA LYS A 102 -0.99 4.76 14.93
C LYS A 102 -1.31 6.14 14.34
N GLY A 103 -1.09 6.31 13.03
CA GLY A 103 -1.37 7.54 12.31
C GLY A 103 -0.21 8.53 12.22
N ILE A 104 0.96 8.17 12.74
CA ILE A 104 2.15 9.01 12.76
C ILE A 104 3.05 8.65 11.58
N TYR A 105 3.33 9.63 10.72
CA TYR A 105 4.38 9.53 9.72
C TYR A 105 5.74 9.81 10.37
N LYS A 106 6.70 8.93 10.16
CA LYS A 106 8.08 9.10 10.59
C LYS A 106 8.97 9.21 9.36
N ASP A 107 9.88 10.17 9.36
CA ASP A 107 10.85 10.29 8.28
C ASP A 107 11.76 9.07 8.25
N PHE A 108 12.05 8.60 7.04
CA PHE A 108 12.91 7.44 6.83
C PHE A 108 14.38 7.82 7.05
N THR A 109 15.13 6.98 7.76
CA THR A 109 16.58 7.13 7.94
C THR A 109 17.29 5.81 7.67
N LEU A 110 18.43 5.86 6.99
CA LEU A 110 19.33 4.71 6.78
C LEU A 110 20.32 4.51 7.93
N ILE A 111 20.46 5.53 8.78
CA ILE A 111 21.38 5.50 9.90
C ILE A 111 20.54 5.53 11.18
N LYS A 112 20.84 4.63 12.12
CA LYS A 112 20.19 4.64 13.44
C LYS A 112 20.38 6.02 14.08
N SER A 113 19.29 6.71 14.37
CA SER A 113 19.29 8.06 14.95
C SER A 113 18.16 8.19 15.96
N ASP A 114 18.45 8.85 17.07
CA ASP A 114 17.47 9.18 18.09
C ASP A 114 16.58 10.39 17.68
N GLN A 115 16.97 11.09 16.61
CA GLN A 115 16.25 12.26 16.08
C GLN A 115 15.59 11.92 14.74
N VAL A 116 14.41 11.35 14.81
CA VAL A 116 13.55 11.12 13.63
C VAL A 116 12.40 12.11 13.67
N THR A 117 12.28 12.94 12.65
CA THR A 117 11.15 13.86 12.51
C THR A 117 9.87 13.05 12.34
N SER A 118 8.84 13.43 13.08
CA SER A 118 7.53 12.77 13.00
C SER A 118 6.39 13.78 12.94
N ARG A 119 5.28 13.40 12.33
CA ARG A 119 4.07 14.21 12.24
C ARG A 119 2.82 13.35 12.27
N ASN A 120 1.79 13.80 12.96
CA ASN A 120 0.48 13.17 12.89
C ASN A 120 -0.18 13.53 11.56
N ILE A 121 -0.68 12.53 10.83
CA ILE A 121 -1.37 12.75 9.55
C ILE A 121 -2.78 12.20 9.54
N ILE A 122 -3.07 11.19 10.34
CA ILE A 122 -4.42 10.66 10.59
C ILE A 122 -4.56 10.32 12.09
N SER A 123 -5.80 10.19 12.55
CA SER A 123 -6.06 9.73 13.92
C SER A 123 -5.63 8.26 14.12
N SER A 124 -5.33 7.88 15.35
CA SER A 124 -5.04 6.48 15.71
C SER A 124 -6.21 5.56 15.37
N GLU A 125 -7.44 6.02 15.59
CA GLU A 125 -8.67 5.30 15.25
C GLU A 125 -8.78 5.04 13.74
N SER A 126 -8.49 6.05 12.92
CA SER A 126 -8.47 5.89 11.46
C SER A 126 -7.38 4.90 11.00
N ALA A 127 -6.19 4.97 11.63
CA ALA A 127 -5.10 4.05 11.32
C ALA A 127 -5.49 2.60 11.66
N GLU A 128 -6.10 2.36 12.82
CA GLU A 128 -6.58 1.06 13.26
C GLU A 128 -7.71 0.54 12.35
N TYR A 129 -8.63 1.41 11.95
CA TYR A 129 -9.69 1.05 10.99
C TYR A 129 -9.13 0.54 9.66
N VAL A 130 -8.09 1.21 9.13
CA VAL A 130 -7.42 0.79 7.90
C VAL A 130 -6.63 -0.51 8.12
N LEU A 131 -5.92 -0.66 9.23
CA LEU A 131 -5.23 -1.91 9.58
C LEU A 131 -6.18 -3.11 9.60
N ASP A 132 -7.38 -2.96 10.16
CA ASP A 132 -8.39 -4.01 10.14
C ASP A 132 -8.85 -4.36 8.73
N ALA A 133 -9.01 -3.36 7.86
CA ALA A 133 -9.32 -3.60 6.45
C ALA A 133 -8.19 -4.35 5.72
N LEU A 134 -6.93 -3.99 6.02
CA LEU A 134 -5.74 -4.67 5.47
C LEU A 134 -5.62 -6.11 5.99
N LYS A 135 -5.94 -6.37 7.27
CA LYS A 135 -6.04 -7.74 7.82
C LYS A 135 -7.08 -8.56 7.07
N LYS A 136 -8.28 -7.99 6.87
CA LYS A 136 -9.36 -8.64 6.15
C LYS A 136 -8.96 -9.01 4.71
N ALA A 137 -8.19 -8.15 4.03
CA ALA A 137 -7.67 -8.43 2.69
C ALA A 137 -6.73 -9.65 2.65
N VAL A 138 -5.98 -9.90 3.74
CA VAL A 138 -5.08 -11.06 3.86
C VAL A 138 -5.82 -12.31 4.33
N GLN A 139 -6.85 -12.18 5.17
CA GLN A 139 -7.59 -13.32 5.72
C GLN A 139 -8.51 -13.97 4.67
N ASP A 140 -9.31 -13.18 4.00
CA ASP A 140 -10.38 -13.65 3.10
C ASP A 140 -10.55 -12.79 1.82
N GLY A 141 -9.61 -11.88 1.55
CA GLY A 141 -9.63 -10.99 0.39
C GLY A 141 -8.67 -11.38 -0.74
N THR A 142 -8.10 -10.39 -1.39
CA THR A 142 -7.21 -10.56 -2.57
C THR A 142 -5.77 -10.95 -2.21
N ALA A 143 -5.41 -10.99 -0.92
CA ALA A 143 -4.04 -11.08 -0.44
C ALA A 143 -3.76 -12.33 0.44
N VAL A 144 -4.57 -13.37 0.33
CA VAL A 144 -4.49 -14.60 1.17
C VAL A 144 -3.09 -15.25 1.13
N ALA A 145 -2.40 -15.17 -0.01
CA ALA A 145 -1.04 -15.72 -0.16
C ALA A 145 0.05 -14.96 0.64
N ALA A 146 -0.29 -13.83 1.27
CA ALA A 146 0.59 -13.09 2.18
C ALA A 146 0.46 -13.55 3.64
N ASN A 147 -0.48 -14.44 3.95
CA ASN A 147 -0.72 -14.87 5.32
C ASN A 147 0.50 -15.63 5.89
N LEU A 148 0.81 -15.36 7.15
CA LEU A 148 1.88 -16.01 7.90
C LEU A 148 1.29 -16.78 9.08
N LYS A 149 1.74 -17.99 9.28
CA LYS A 149 1.35 -18.77 10.45
C LYS A 149 1.97 -18.16 11.72
N GLY A 150 1.17 -17.94 12.74
CA GLY A 150 1.62 -17.39 14.03
C GLY A 150 1.76 -15.87 14.08
N PHE A 151 1.69 -15.15 12.96
CA PHE A 151 1.82 -13.70 12.93
C PHE A 151 0.60 -13.01 12.28
N SER A 152 0.21 -11.88 12.83
CA SER A 152 -0.82 -11.04 12.22
C SER A 152 -0.24 -10.27 11.03
N VAL A 153 -0.92 -10.35 9.89
CA VAL A 153 -0.54 -9.67 8.65
C VAL A 153 -1.68 -8.80 8.17
N GLY A 154 -1.37 -7.58 7.79
CA GLY A 154 -2.27 -6.71 7.03
C GLY A 154 -1.58 -6.23 5.76
N GLY A 155 -2.29 -6.21 4.64
CA GLY A 155 -1.67 -5.78 3.40
C GLY A 155 -2.64 -5.64 2.24
N LYS A 156 -2.11 -5.08 1.14
CA LYS A 156 -2.88 -4.82 -0.07
C LYS A 156 -2.10 -5.19 -1.31
N THR A 157 -2.76 -5.89 -2.21
CA THR A 157 -2.26 -6.22 -3.55
C THR A 157 -2.43 -5.03 -4.48
N GLY A 158 -1.52 -4.89 -5.43
CA GLY A 158 -1.63 -3.99 -6.57
C GLY A 158 -1.32 -4.75 -7.87
N THR A 159 -2.09 -4.46 -8.91
CA THR A 159 -1.82 -4.94 -10.27
C THR A 159 -2.12 -3.79 -11.21
N ALA A 160 -1.09 -3.23 -11.81
CA ALA A 160 -1.22 -2.08 -12.69
C ALA A 160 -0.69 -2.42 -14.09
N HIS A 161 -1.41 -1.96 -15.12
CA HIS A 161 -0.89 -1.96 -16.47
C HIS A 161 0.22 -0.94 -16.64
N LYS A 162 1.27 -1.30 -17.35
CA LYS A 162 2.35 -0.38 -17.68
C LYS A 162 1.96 0.55 -18.83
N ILE A 163 2.53 1.74 -18.82
CA ILE A 163 2.39 2.67 -19.94
C ILE A 163 3.40 2.28 -21.01
N ARG A 164 2.93 2.06 -22.23
CA ARG A 164 3.78 1.92 -23.42
C ARG A 164 3.93 3.28 -24.07
N GLN A 165 5.16 3.67 -24.34
CA GLN A 165 5.46 4.97 -24.90
C GLN A 165 4.72 5.19 -26.23
N GLY A 166 3.91 6.23 -26.34
CA GLY A 166 3.13 6.58 -27.53
C GLY A 166 1.79 5.87 -27.74
N SER A 167 1.43 4.85 -26.93
CA SER A 167 0.19 4.06 -27.12
C SER A 167 -0.69 3.89 -25.87
N GLY A 168 -0.34 4.54 -24.74
CA GLY A 168 -1.11 4.42 -23.50
C GLY A 168 -0.80 3.16 -22.70
N TYR A 169 -1.77 2.61 -21.98
CA TYR A 169 -1.59 1.41 -21.17
C TYR A 169 -1.47 0.17 -22.04
N ALA A 170 -0.41 -0.65 -21.80
CA ALA A 170 -0.20 -1.93 -22.46
C ALA A 170 -1.16 -2.98 -21.87
N GLU A 171 -1.73 -3.82 -22.73
CA GLU A 171 -2.64 -4.90 -22.30
C GLU A 171 -1.89 -6.11 -21.73
N ASP A 172 -0.61 -6.27 -22.08
CA ASP A 172 0.24 -7.44 -21.83
C ASP A 172 1.39 -7.18 -20.84
N LEU A 173 1.56 -5.95 -20.37
CA LEU A 173 2.65 -5.58 -19.48
C LEU A 173 2.11 -5.07 -18.13
N TYR A 174 2.55 -5.73 -17.05
CA TYR A 174 2.06 -5.48 -15.70
C TYR A 174 3.17 -5.12 -14.73
N ILE A 175 2.79 -4.41 -13.68
CA ILE A 175 3.52 -4.34 -12.42
C ILE A 175 2.63 -4.99 -11.38
N ALA A 176 3.10 -6.08 -10.79
CA ALA A 176 2.45 -6.74 -9.68
C ALA A 176 3.12 -6.32 -8.38
N SER A 177 2.33 -5.91 -7.40
CA SER A 177 2.87 -5.42 -6.13
C SER A 177 2.09 -5.90 -4.92
N PHE A 178 2.74 -5.88 -3.77
CA PHE A 178 2.15 -6.09 -2.46
C PHE A 178 2.82 -5.19 -1.45
N ALA A 179 2.02 -4.45 -0.68
CA ALA A 179 2.45 -3.71 0.49
C ALA A 179 1.83 -4.32 1.73
N GLY A 180 2.64 -4.63 2.74
CA GLY A 180 2.15 -5.27 3.95
C GLY A 180 2.89 -4.87 5.21
N ILE A 181 2.22 -5.12 6.34
CA ILE A 181 2.67 -4.83 7.70
C ILE A 181 2.58 -6.13 8.49
N THR A 182 3.64 -6.52 9.19
CA THR A 182 3.68 -7.71 10.04
C THR A 182 4.85 -7.66 11.05
N PRO A 183 4.70 -8.18 12.27
CA PRO A 183 3.44 -8.45 12.93
C PRO A 183 2.70 -7.13 13.17
N ILE A 184 1.38 -7.17 13.30
CA ILE A 184 0.65 -5.94 13.63
C ILE A 184 0.70 -5.75 15.14
N GLY A 185 1.38 -4.68 15.57
CA GLY A 185 1.62 -4.35 16.98
C GLY A 185 2.61 -3.20 17.12
N ASP A 186 3.26 -3.10 18.29
CA ASP A 186 4.14 -1.97 18.59
C ASP A 186 5.48 -2.02 17.79
N GLU A 187 5.93 -3.20 17.39
CA GLU A 187 7.12 -3.41 16.57
C GLU A 187 6.75 -4.11 15.27
N SER A 188 6.46 -3.34 14.24
CA SER A 188 6.00 -3.87 12.96
C SER A 188 7.04 -3.67 11.86
N LEU A 189 7.18 -4.67 11.00
CA LEU A 189 7.86 -4.53 9.71
C LEU A 189 6.86 -4.05 8.66
N THR A 190 7.27 -3.06 7.89
CA THR A 190 6.57 -2.66 6.67
C THR A 190 7.38 -3.07 5.46
N ILE A 191 6.81 -3.92 4.61
CA ILE A 191 7.51 -4.51 3.47
C ILE A 191 6.72 -4.21 2.20
N PHE A 192 7.39 -3.70 1.18
CA PHE A 192 6.84 -3.52 -0.15
C PHE A 192 7.57 -4.38 -1.17
N VAL A 193 6.81 -5.15 -1.93
CA VAL A 193 7.30 -6.00 -3.02
C VAL A 193 6.74 -5.51 -4.33
N SER A 194 7.58 -5.34 -5.34
CA SER A 194 7.18 -5.00 -6.70
C SER A 194 7.87 -5.92 -7.70
N ILE A 195 7.07 -6.57 -8.55
CA ILE A 195 7.54 -7.45 -9.61
C ILE A 195 7.17 -6.83 -10.94
N ASN A 196 8.19 -6.48 -11.69
CA ASN A 196 8.07 -5.84 -12.99
C ASN A 196 8.00 -6.90 -14.10
N ASN A 197 6.98 -6.82 -14.93
CA ASN A 197 6.70 -7.77 -16.01
C ASN A 197 6.68 -9.24 -15.54
N PRO A 198 5.82 -9.60 -14.57
CA PRO A 198 5.59 -11.01 -14.27
C PRO A 198 5.05 -11.74 -15.51
N GLY A 199 5.23 -13.05 -15.56
CA GLY A 199 4.75 -13.84 -16.69
C GLY A 199 3.23 -13.77 -16.85
N LEU A 200 2.73 -13.85 -18.09
CA LEU A 200 1.30 -13.71 -18.40
C LEU A 200 0.41 -14.77 -17.74
N ASN A 201 0.95 -15.92 -17.38
CA ASN A 201 0.21 -16.99 -16.71
C ASN A 201 -0.09 -16.67 -15.24
N SER A 202 0.65 -15.74 -14.63
CA SER A 202 0.46 -15.33 -13.24
C SER A 202 1.03 -13.91 -13.08
N TYR A 203 0.17 -12.91 -13.10
CA TYR A 203 0.57 -11.50 -13.14
C TYR A 203 -0.05 -10.61 -12.07
N THR A 204 -0.90 -11.16 -11.20
CA THR A 204 -1.54 -10.36 -10.15
C THR A 204 -0.66 -10.21 -8.92
N GLY A 205 -0.80 -9.10 -8.21
CA GLY A 205 -0.07 -8.89 -6.95
C GLY A 205 -0.31 -9.99 -5.92
N GLY A 206 -1.52 -10.53 -5.85
CA GLY A 206 -1.86 -11.64 -4.97
C GLY A 206 -1.18 -12.95 -5.34
N SER A 207 -0.96 -13.21 -6.63
CA SER A 207 -0.38 -14.48 -7.09
C SER A 207 1.15 -14.49 -7.11
N VAL A 208 1.80 -13.33 -7.34
CA VAL A 208 3.26 -13.29 -7.50
C VAL A 208 3.99 -12.44 -6.47
N ALA A 209 3.40 -11.33 -5.98
CA ALA A 209 4.07 -10.46 -5.01
C ALA A 209 3.78 -10.84 -3.56
N ALA A 210 2.55 -11.24 -3.25
CA ALA A 210 2.15 -11.64 -1.90
C ALA A 210 2.94 -12.87 -1.37
N PRO A 211 3.21 -13.93 -2.15
CA PRO A 211 4.06 -15.04 -1.69
C PRO A 211 5.51 -14.64 -1.41
N VAL A 212 6.05 -13.69 -2.20
CA VAL A 212 7.40 -13.16 -1.98
C VAL A 212 7.45 -12.33 -0.70
N PHE A 213 6.42 -11.49 -0.48
CA PHE A 213 6.27 -10.78 0.80
C PHE A 213 6.27 -11.77 1.97
N ALA A 214 5.44 -12.81 1.92
CA ALA A 214 5.34 -13.81 3.01
C ALA A 214 6.72 -14.40 3.35
N LYS A 215 7.47 -14.79 2.34
CA LYS A 215 8.81 -15.38 2.54
C LYS A 215 9.83 -14.39 3.09
N ILE A 216 9.82 -13.14 2.64
CA ILE A 216 10.68 -12.08 3.17
C ILE A 216 10.32 -11.81 4.63
N ALA A 217 9.03 -11.65 4.92
CA ALA A 217 8.52 -11.36 6.25
C ALA A 217 8.89 -12.48 7.25
N GLU A 218 8.63 -13.74 6.91
CA GLU A 218 8.99 -14.91 7.72
C GLU A 218 10.48 -14.93 8.06
N ASN A 219 11.34 -14.80 7.05
CA ASN A 219 12.79 -14.82 7.25
C ASN A 219 13.25 -13.62 8.09
N SER A 220 12.67 -12.43 7.88
CA SER A 220 13.03 -11.23 8.64
C SER A 220 12.61 -11.34 10.09
N LEU A 221 11.40 -11.82 10.37
CA LEU A 221 10.91 -12.04 11.72
C LEU A 221 11.77 -13.07 12.48
N ASN A 222 12.09 -14.18 11.84
CA ASN A 222 13.00 -15.19 12.42
C ASN A 222 14.39 -14.60 12.72
N HIS A 223 14.93 -13.77 11.81
CA HIS A 223 16.23 -13.12 12.02
C HIS A 223 16.20 -12.12 13.19
N LEU A 224 15.07 -11.45 13.38
CA LEU A 224 14.85 -10.51 14.49
C LEU A 224 14.48 -11.20 15.80
N GLY A 225 14.39 -12.54 15.81
CA GLY A 225 14.10 -13.32 17.02
C GLY A 225 12.61 -13.41 17.37
N TYR A 226 11.72 -13.09 16.44
CA TYR A 226 10.29 -13.32 16.62
C TYR A 226 9.96 -14.77 16.23
N PHE A 227 9.35 -15.51 17.16
CA PHE A 227 8.93 -16.90 16.94
C PHE A 227 7.42 -17.03 17.09
N GLU A 228 6.80 -17.93 16.32
CA GLU A 228 5.33 -18.12 16.24
C GLU A 228 4.65 -18.20 17.63
N ASP A 229 5.27 -18.86 18.58
CA ASP A 229 4.71 -19.11 19.92
C ASP A 229 4.99 -17.99 20.94
N GLU A 230 5.78 -16.97 20.60
CA GLU A 230 6.25 -15.94 21.52
C GLU A 230 5.67 -14.55 21.27
N TRP A 231 4.94 -14.33 20.17
CA TRP A 231 4.34 -13.03 19.89
C TRP A 231 2.98 -12.87 20.60
N PRO A 232 2.75 -11.77 21.37
CA PRO A 232 3.55 -10.55 21.60
C PRO A 232 4.41 -10.59 22.89
N ARG A 233 4.98 -11.71 23.30
CA ARG A 233 5.43 -11.97 24.68
C ARG A 233 6.80 -11.47 25.08
N LYS A 234 7.63 -10.94 24.20
CA LYS A 234 8.95 -10.42 24.59
C LYS A 234 9.28 -9.08 23.96
N HIS A 235 9.40 -8.06 24.81
CA HIS A 235 10.22 -6.91 24.53
C HIS A 235 11.67 -7.35 24.76
N PHE A 236 12.50 -7.38 23.72
CA PHE A 236 13.93 -7.50 23.90
C PHE A 236 14.46 -6.10 24.24
N GLU A 237 14.90 -5.92 25.47
CA GLU A 237 15.73 -4.79 25.89
C GLU A 237 17.11 -4.97 25.23
N TYR A 238 17.52 -4.02 24.37
CA TYR A 238 18.88 -3.86 23.84
C TYR A 238 19.53 -2.62 24.41
#